data_90ee5e91d9961884b7a7fbdfc7237d74
#
_entry.id   90ee5e91d9961884b7a7fbdfc7237d74
#
_cell.length_a   1.000
_cell.length_b   1.000
_cell.length_c   1.000
_cell.angle_alpha   90.00
_cell.angle_beta   90.00
_cell.angle_gamma   90.00
#
_symmetry.space_group_name_H-M   'P 1'
#
loop_
_entity.id
_entity.type
_entity.pdbx_description
1 polymer ?
#
loop_
_entity_poly.entity_id
_entity_poly.type
_entity_poly.pdbx_seq_one_letter_code
_entity_poly.pdbx_strand_id
1 'polypeptide(L)'
;TFTVTVDDGNGGGVSKDVTVTINGTDDGAVITPAPPGDDAGTVTEDVTLSVGGKLDVTDPDAGQAVFVAQTNAAGQHGTFSIDSDGKWTYNLTNNDPAVQGLGAGKTLTDTFTVTTADGTTGQVVVTIVGTNDIPVLTGKADGAVTEDGTLVATGKIDVTDIGTTDTHTWSVNDGGKGTYGSFSVDNTGNWTYNLDNANKDVQGLKSGETFTETFTVTVDDGNGGVVSKDVTVTINGTDDGAVIXLRAVSVPPVSA
;
A
#
# COMPACT_ATOMS: atom_id res chain seq x y z
N THR A 1 27.30 -63.04 -4.50
CA THR A 1 27.64 -64.46 -4.25
C THR A 1 28.76 -64.86 -5.20
N PHE A 2 29.74 -65.57 -4.68
CA PHE A 2 30.88 -66.12 -5.42
C PHE A 2 30.88 -67.61 -5.20
N THR A 3 30.99 -68.41 -6.27
CA THR A 3 31.10 -69.85 -6.18
C THR A 3 32.59 -70.21 -6.13
N VAL A 4 33.00 -70.84 -5.02
CA VAL A 4 34.35 -71.32 -4.86
C VAL A 4 34.34 -72.82 -5.17
N THR A 5 35.19 -73.23 -6.09
CA THR A 5 35.28 -74.63 -6.51
C THR A 5 36.68 -75.19 -6.17
N VAL A 6 36.69 -76.35 -5.62
CA VAL A 6 37.93 -77.12 -5.38
C VAL A 6 37.85 -78.34 -6.24
N ASP A 7 38.92 -78.57 -7.01
CA ASP A 7 39.09 -79.77 -7.91
C ASP A 7 40.26 -80.58 -7.32
N ASP A 8 40.09 -81.88 -7.13
CA ASP A 8 41.10 -82.77 -6.56
C ASP A 8 42.11 -83.26 -7.60
N GLY A 9 41.97 -82.82 -8.82
CA GLY A 9 42.87 -83.24 -9.96
C GLY A 9 42.63 -84.64 -10.49
N ASN A 10 41.65 -85.33 -9.92
CA ASN A 10 41.31 -86.71 -10.30
C ASN A 10 39.85 -86.88 -10.80
N GLY A 11 39.20 -85.72 -11.08
CA GLY A 11 37.84 -85.70 -11.57
C GLY A 11 36.79 -85.44 -10.55
N GLY A 12 37.18 -85.21 -9.30
CA GLY A 12 36.26 -84.86 -8.20
C GLY A 12 36.30 -83.34 -7.90
N GLY A 13 35.24 -82.67 -8.24
CA GLY A 13 35.10 -81.24 -7.94
C GLY A 13 33.92 -80.92 -7.01
N VAL A 14 34.10 -80.07 -5.99
CA VAL A 14 33.02 -79.57 -5.14
C VAL A 14 33.01 -78.05 -5.15
N SER A 15 31.82 -77.51 -5.09
CA SER A 15 31.64 -76.06 -5.10
C SER A 15 30.81 -75.62 -3.89
N LYS A 16 31.12 -74.45 -3.37
CA LYS A 16 30.35 -73.84 -2.30
C LYS A 16 30.21 -72.34 -2.55
N ASP A 17 29.01 -71.86 -2.42
CA ASP A 17 28.73 -70.43 -2.55
C ASP A 17 29.14 -69.69 -1.29
N VAL A 18 29.85 -68.61 -1.48
CA VAL A 18 30.19 -67.61 -0.45
C VAL A 18 29.37 -66.36 -0.74
N THR A 19 28.52 -65.99 0.16
CA THR A 19 27.70 -64.78 0.04
C THR A 19 28.33 -63.66 0.86
N VAL A 20 28.56 -62.51 0.20
CA VAL A 20 29.00 -61.28 0.85
C VAL A 20 27.84 -60.31 0.81
N THR A 21 27.42 -59.81 1.94
CA THR A 21 26.40 -58.78 2.08
C THR A 21 27.11 -57.43 2.12
N ILE A 22 26.71 -56.52 1.26
CA ILE A 22 27.17 -55.12 1.26
C ILE A 22 26.01 -54.28 1.80
N ASN A 23 26.23 -53.62 2.90
CA ASN A 23 25.23 -52.71 3.48
C ASN A 23 25.58 -51.27 3.07
N GLY A 24 24.61 -50.58 2.54
CA GLY A 24 24.73 -49.15 2.25
C GLY A 24 24.41 -48.29 3.46
N THR A 25 24.82 -47.06 3.41
CA THR A 25 24.43 -46.00 4.36
C THR A 25 23.69 -44.92 3.55
N ASP A 26 22.88 -44.15 4.24
CA ASP A 26 22.14 -43.06 3.67
C ASP A 26 23.10 -41.90 3.36
N ASP A 27 23.11 -41.42 2.13
CA ASP A 27 23.87 -40.21 1.73
C ASP A 27 22.89 -39.03 1.68
N GLY A 28 23.30 -37.83 2.13
CA GLY A 28 22.42 -36.69 2.20
C GLY A 28 22.17 -36.05 0.84
N ALA A 29 20.94 -35.61 0.61
CA ALA A 29 20.56 -34.90 -0.59
C ALA A 29 21.26 -33.54 -0.68
N VAL A 30 21.47 -33.05 -1.89
CA VAL A 30 21.98 -31.71 -2.17
C VAL A 30 20.90 -30.93 -2.93
N ILE A 31 20.45 -29.82 -2.31
CA ILE A 31 19.43 -28.91 -2.89
C ILE A 31 20.16 -27.74 -3.54
N THR A 32 19.81 -27.40 -4.78
CA THR A 32 20.40 -26.27 -5.51
C THR A 32 19.30 -25.48 -6.23
N PRO A 33 19.37 -24.13 -6.27
CA PRO A 33 18.46 -23.35 -7.11
C PRO A 33 18.70 -23.61 -8.59
N ALA A 34 17.64 -23.68 -9.40
CA ALA A 34 17.75 -24.02 -10.84
C ALA A 34 16.84 -23.15 -11.71
N PRO A 35 17.33 -21.99 -12.19
CA PRO A 35 18.72 -21.48 -12.17
C PRO A 35 19.15 -20.92 -10.82
N PRO A 36 20.43 -20.55 -10.68
CA PRO A 36 20.89 -19.92 -9.44
C PRO A 36 20.09 -18.68 -9.10
N GLY A 37 19.61 -18.61 -7.85
CA GLY A 37 18.74 -17.57 -7.35
C GLY A 37 17.27 -17.97 -7.24
N ASP A 38 16.89 -19.11 -7.77
CA ASP A 38 15.50 -19.60 -7.68
C ASP A 38 15.13 -20.12 -6.29
N ASP A 39 16.00 -19.94 -5.29
CA ASP A 39 15.68 -20.11 -3.87
C ASP A 39 15.14 -18.80 -3.25
N ALA A 40 14.91 -17.80 -4.09
CA ALA A 40 14.35 -16.51 -3.66
C ALA A 40 13.37 -15.97 -4.69
N GLY A 41 12.46 -15.11 -4.25
CA GLY A 41 11.50 -14.47 -5.13
C GLY A 41 11.13 -13.08 -4.61
N THR A 42 10.50 -12.27 -5.47
CA THR A 42 9.99 -10.96 -5.09
C THR A 42 8.58 -10.80 -5.61
N VAL A 43 7.69 -10.32 -4.74
CA VAL A 43 6.34 -9.87 -5.10
C VAL A 43 6.22 -8.40 -4.72
N THR A 44 5.28 -7.71 -5.36
CA THR A 44 5.01 -6.29 -5.07
C THR A 44 3.51 -6.15 -4.84
N GLU A 45 3.13 -5.58 -3.72
CA GLU A 45 1.72 -5.38 -3.40
C GLU A 45 1.04 -4.60 -4.51
N ASP A 46 -0.22 -4.91 -4.75
CA ASP A 46 -1.08 -4.29 -5.74
C ASP A 46 -0.61 -4.41 -7.20
N VAL A 47 0.58 -5.02 -7.43
CA VAL A 47 1.20 -5.09 -8.77
C VAL A 47 1.52 -6.53 -9.16
N THR A 48 2.40 -7.20 -8.42
CA THR A 48 2.84 -8.57 -8.73
C THR A 48 2.56 -9.46 -7.52
N LEU A 49 1.46 -10.19 -7.56
CA LEU A 49 0.95 -10.91 -6.40
C LEU A 49 1.41 -12.36 -6.32
N SER A 50 2.20 -12.83 -7.30
CA SER A 50 2.68 -14.21 -7.30
C SER A 50 4.07 -14.28 -7.89
N VAL A 51 4.89 -15.21 -7.37
CA VAL A 51 6.23 -15.50 -7.88
C VAL A 51 6.48 -16.99 -7.74
N GLY A 52 7.35 -17.53 -8.57
CA GLY A 52 7.73 -18.93 -8.50
C GLY A 52 9.12 -19.16 -9.04
N GLY A 53 9.62 -20.38 -8.79
CA GLY A 53 10.94 -20.78 -9.23
C GLY A 53 11.09 -22.30 -9.17
N LYS A 54 12.33 -22.77 -9.22
CA LYS A 54 12.61 -24.20 -9.19
C LYS A 54 13.87 -24.48 -8.37
N LEU A 55 13.78 -25.51 -7.55
CA LEU A 55 14.93 -26.09 -6.88
C LEU A 55 15.19 -27.47 -7.50
N ASP A 56 16.44 -27.78 -7.74
CA ASP A 56 16.86 -29.14 -8.10
C ASP A 56 17.39 -29.85 -6.86
N VAL A 57 17.22 -31.15 -6.85
CA VAL A 57 17.77 -32.00 -5.79
C VAL A 57 18.53 -33.16 -6.44
N THR A 58 19.68 -33.48 -5.89
CA THR A 58 20.44 -34.67 -6.26
C THR A 58 20.70 -35.51 -5.02
N ASP A 59 20.65 -36.81 -5.19
CA ASP A 59 20.87 -37.76 -4.11
C ASP A 59 21.42 -39.05 -4.72
N PRO A 60 22.52 -39.63 -4.18
CA PRO A 60 23.02 -40.89 -4.68
C PRO A 60 22.07 -42.06 -4.42
N ASP A 61 21.23 -41.98 -3.39
CA ASP A 61 20.34 -43.07 -3.03
C ASP A 61 19.07 -43.06 -3.87
N ALA A 62 18.72 -44.24 -4.38
CA ALA A 62 17.62 -44.37 -5.34
C ALA A 62 16.29 -43.95 -4.70
N GLY A 63 15.60 -43.03 -5.38
CA GLY A 63 14.27 -42.57 -4.96
C GLY A 63 14.26 -41.46 -3.95
N GLN A 64 15.43 -40.95 -3.54
CA GLN A 64 15.49 -39.88 -2.52
C GLN A 64 15.67 -38.48 -3.12
N ALA A 65 16.02 -38.37 -4.41
CA ALA A 65 16.19 -37.09 -5.12
C ALA A 65 14.83 -36.47 -5.48
N VAL A 66 13.96 -36.26 -4.48
CA VAL A 66 12.63 -35.65 -4.65
C VAL A 66 12.29 -34.82 -3.41
N PHE A 67 11.46 -33.79 -3.60
CA PHE A 67 10.95 -32.96 -2.51
C PHE A 67 9.68 -33.56 -1.90
N VAL A 68 9.48 -33.31 -0.63
CA VAL A 68 8.19 -33.52 0.04
C VAL A 68 7.27 -32.38 -0.37
N ALA A 69 6.23 -32.70 -1.16
CA ALA A 69 5.34 -31.67 -1.72
C ALA A 69 4.58 -30.95 -0.60
N GLN A 70 4.42 -29.64 -0.75
CA GLN A 70 3.62 -28.79 0.12
C GLN A 70 2.57 -28.08 -0.74
N THR A 71 1.36 -27.98 -0.24
CA THR A 71 0.27 -27.31 -0.95
C THR A 71 -0.32 -26.22 -0.05
N ASN A 72 -0.22 -24.96 -0.49
CA ASN A 72 -0.76 -23.79 0.21
C ASN A 72 -0.30 -23.72 1.67
N ALA A 73 0.98 -24.05 1.90
CA ALA A 73 1.57 -23.89 3.23
C ALA A 73 1.48 -22.40 3.62
N ALA A 74 0.95 -22.14 4.83
CA ALA A 74 0.72 -20.78 5.28
C ALA A 74 2.04 -20.09 5.64
N GLY A 75 2.28 -18.92 5.05
CA GLY A 75 3.31 -17.98 5.48
C GLY A 75 2.72 -16.92 6.39
N GLN A 76 3.50 -15.89 6.69
CA GLN A 76 3.01 -14.74 7.46
C GLN A 76 2.11 -13.86 6.60
N HIS A 77 2.46 -13.71 5.33
CA HIS A 77 1.83 -12.76 4.42
C HIS A 77 1.31 -13.40 3.13
N GLY A 78 1.41 -14.74 2.98
CA GLY A 78 0.96 -15.42 1.78
C GLY A 78 0.94 -16.93 1.92
N THR A 79 0.85 -17.62 0.78
CA THR A 79 0.85 -19.09 0.75
C THR A 79 1.90 -19.60 -0.23
N PHE A 80 2.48 -20.74 0.11
CA PHE A 80 3.57 -21.37 -0.64
C PHE A 80 3.18 -22.78 -1.03
N SER A 81 3.59 -23.20 -2.22
CA SER A 81 3.48 -24.58 -2.68
C SER A 81 4.77 -24.99 -3.35
N ILE A 82 5.16 -26.24 -3.17
CA ILE A 82 6.27 -26.87 -3.91
C ILE A 82 5.85 -28.30 -4.26
N ASP A 83 6.13 -28.71 -5.51
CA ASP A 83 5.84 -30.09 -5.93
C ASP A 83 7.06 -30.99 -5.74
N SER A 84 6.91 -32.30 -6.02
CA SER A 84 7.98 -33.28 -5.84
C SER A 84 9.18 -33.03 -6.75
N ASP A 85 8.98 -32.30 -7.85
CA ASP A 85 10.04 -31.97 -8.83
C ASP A 85 10.75 -30.67 -8.46
N GLY A 86 10.37 -30.03 -7.35
CA GLY A 86 10.99 -28.80 -6.85
C GLY A 86 10.46 -27.51 -7.45
N LYS A 87 9.41 -27.55 -8.28
CA LYS A 87 8.78 -26.34 -8.80
C LYS A 87 7.93 -25.72 -7.70
N TRP A 88 8.20 -24.45 -7.36
CA TRP A 88 7.50 -23.78 -6.26
C TRP A 88 6.79 -22.53 -6.76
N THR A 89 5.78 -22.11 -5.99
CA THR A 89 4.98 -20.90 -6.24
C THR A 89 4.61 -20.28 -4.89
N TYR A 90 4.68 -18.97 -4.82
CA TYR A 90 4.19 -18.18 -3.69
C TYR A 90 3.09 -17.25 -4.19
N ASN A 91 2.02 -17.11 -3.40
CA ASN A 91 0.91 -16.19 -3.67
C ASN A 91 0.73 -15.27 -2.46
N LEU A 92 0.86 -13.98 -2.69
CA LEU A 92 0.73 -12.93 -1.66
C LEU A 92 -0.74 -12.80 -1.24
N THR A 93 -0.98 -12.66 0.07
CA THR A 93 -2.28 -12.26 0.60
C THR A 93 -2.34 -10.74 0.57
N ASN A 94 -2.71 -10.20 -0.58
CA ASN A 94 -2.63 -8.74 -0.82
C ASN A 94 -3.43 -7.91 0.19
N ASN A 95 -4.53 -8.45 0.72
CA ASN A 95 -5.39 -7.74 1.69
C ASN A 95 -4.89 -7.84 3.13
N ASP A 96 -3.74 -8.43 3.38
CA ASP A 96 -3.13 -8.46 4.71
C ASP A 96 -2.82 -7.02 5.13
N PRO A 97 -3.32 -6.55 6.30
CA PRO A 97 -3.05 -5.17 6.72
C PRO A 97 -1.57 -4.82 6.89
N ALA A 98 -0.72 -5.80 7.18
CA ALA A 98 0.73 -5.55 7.28
C ALA A 98 1.34 -5.32 5.90
N VAL A 99 0.78 -5.97 4.87
CA VAL A 99 1.21 -5.78 3.48
C VAL A 99 0.73 -4.41 3.01
N GLN A 100 -0.57 -4.13 3.14
CA GLN A 100 -1.18 -2.87 2.70
C GLN A 100 -0.64 -1.64 3.46
N GLY A 101 -0.04 -1.84 4.63
CA GLY A 101 0.57 -0.75 5.39
C GLY A 101 2.03 -0.46 5.01
N LEU A 102 2.57 -1.15 3.99
CA LEU A 102 3.94 -0.91 3.56
C LEU A 102 4.01 0.35 2.69
N GLY A 103 4.80 1.31 3.09
CA GLY A 103 5.08 2.44 2.23
C GLY A 103 5.98 2.03 1.05
N ALA A 104 6.07 2.91 0.04
CA ALA A 104 6.82 2.67 -1.18
C ALA A 104 8.25 2.17 -0.90
N GLY A 105 8.60 1.01 -1.43
CA GLY A 105 9.93 0.43 -1.33
C GLY A 105 10.27 -0.19 0.03
N LYS A 106 9.37 -0.16 0.99
CA LYS A 106 9.53 -0.91 2.24
C LYS A 106 9.27 -2.39 1.99
N THR A 107 9.81 -3.27 2.82
CA THR A 107 9.73 -4.70 2.56
C THR A 107 9.35 -5.50 3.79
N LEU A 108 8.66 -6.61 3.54
CA LEU A 108 8.46 -7.73 4.46
C LEU A 108 9.08 -8.97 3.83
N THR A 109 9.16 -10.05 4.57
CA THR A 109 9.76 -11.30 4.09
C THR A 109 8.98 -12.50 4.62
N ASP A 110 8.65 -13.44 3.74
CA ASP A 110 8.20 -14.78 4.09
C ASP A 110 9.32 -15.78 3.80
N THR A 111 9.51 -16.75 4.69
CA THR A 111 10.53 -17.80 4.53
C THR A 111 9.88 -19.16 4.71
N PHE A 112 10.13 -20.07 3.77
CA PHE A 112 9.56 -21.41 3.76
C PHE A 112 10.67 -22.45 3.79
N THR A 113 10.52 -23.43 4.67
CA THR A 113 11.42 -24.58 4.70
C THR A 113 10.90 -25.64 3.73
N VAL A 114 11.76 -26.09 2.84
CA VAL A 114 11.49 -27.21 1.94
C VAL A 114 12.29 -28.42 2.44
N THR A 115 11.78 -29.63 2.19
CA THR A 115 12.39 -30.85 2.73
C THR A 115 12.41 -31.90 1.61
N THR A 116 13.48 -32.66 1.53
CA THR A 116 13.64 -33.77 0.58
C THR A 116 13.18 -35.09 1.22
N ALA A 117 13.12 -36.15 0.43
CA ALA A 117 12.66 -37.46 0.93
C ALA A 117 13.54 -38.02 2.04
N ASP A 118 14.85 -37.74 2.01
CA ASP A 118 15.79 -38.15 3.05
C ASP A 118 15.75 -37.25 4.30
N GLY A 119 14.99 -36.14 4.27
CA GLY A 119 14.88 -35.19 5.38
C GLY A 119 15.85 -34.01 5.32
N THR A 120 16.65 -33.89 4.27
CA THR A 120 17.51 -32.71 4.06
C THR A 120 16.61 -31.48 3.85
N THR A 121 16.99 -30.34 4.45
CA THR A 121 16.17 -29.13 4.36
C THR A 121 16.90 -27.99 3.63
N GLY A 122 16.09 -27.18 2.94
CA GLY A 122 16.51 -25.91 2.36
C GLY A 122 15.50 -24.83 2.65
N GLN A 123 15.71 -23.63 2.12
CA GLN A 123 14.79 -22.51 2.33
C GLN A 123 14.49 -21.83 1.00
N VAL A 124 13.27 -21.31 0.91
CA VAL A 124 12.86 -20.36 -0.13
C VAL A 124 12.47 -19.07 0.60
N VAL A 125 13.04 -17.95 0.15
CA VAL A 125 12.83 -16.64 0.76
C VAL A 125 12.08 -15.75 -0.23
N VAL A 126 10.94 -15.19 0.18
CA VAL A 126 10.17 -14.28 -0.66
C VAL A 126 10.16 -12.88 -0.03
N THR A 127 10.65 -11.90 -0.80
CA THR A 127 10.60 -10.50 -0.43
C THR A 127 9.29 -9.89 -0.95
N ILE A 128 8.57 -9.21 -0.08
CA ILE A 128 7.33 -8.49 -0.39
C ILE A 128 7.69 -7.00 -0.38
N VAL A 129 7.47 -6.33 -1.49
CA VAL A 129 7.81 -4.91 -1.65
C VAL A 129 6.51 -4.09 -1.61
N GLY A 130 6.49 -3.04 -0.79
CA GLY A 130 5.37 -2.12 -0.69
C GLY A 130 5.33 -1.11 -1.83
N THR A 131 4.13 -0.63 -2.11
CA THR A 131 3.88 0.51 -3.00
C THR A 131 3.28 1.64 -2.18
N ASN A 132 3.08 2.80 -2.80
CA ASN A 132 2.42 3.91 -2.12
C ASN A 132 0.91 3.80 -2.31
N ASP A 133 0.16 3.81 -1.21
CA ASP A 133 -1.29 3.96 -1.23
C ASP A 133 -1.65 5.44 -1.29
N ILE A 134 -2.76 5.76 -1.96
CA ILE A 134 -3.19 7.14 -2.15
C ILE A 134 -4.20 7.51 -1.06
N PRO A 135 -4.03 8.65 -0.37
CA PRO A 135 -4.98 9.06 0.65
C PRO A 135 -6.41 9.24 0.12
N VAL A 136 -7.39 9.08 1.00
CA VAL A 136 -8.81 9.32 0.67
C VAL A 136 -9.32 10.47 1.55
N LEU A 137 -9.93 11.49 0.92
CA LEU A 137 -10.47 12.66 1.61
C LEU A 137 -11.99 12.54 1.75
N THR A 138 -12.47 12.66 2.99
CA THR A 138 -13.89 12.65 3.34
C THR A 138 -14.22 13.89 4.17
N GLY A 139 -15.43 13.95 4.74
CA GLY A 139 -15.79 15.02 5.66
C GLY A 139 -16.57 16.17 5.02
N LYS A 140 -16.74 17.26 5.79
CA LYS A 140 -17.62 18.37 5.43
C LYS A 140 -16.92 19.32 4.43
N ALA A 141 -17.46 19.37 3.24
CA ALA A 141 -16.90 20.13 2.11
C ALA A 141 -17.87 21.23 1.63
N ASP A 142 -18.72 21.72 2.53
CA ASP A 142 -19.66 22.82 2.22
C ASP A 142 -19.81 23.72 3.44
N GLY A 143 -20.09 25.00 3.19
CA GLY A 143 -20.35 25.96 4.23
C GLY A 143 -21.24 27.09 3.73
N ALA A 144 -21.71 27.92 4.64
CA ALA A 144 -22.50 29.09 4.29
C ALA A 144 -22.19 30.24 5.25
N VAL A 145 -22.15 31.44 4.70
CA VAL A 145 -22.03 32.69 5.42
C VAL A 145 -23.17 33.63 4.98
N THR A 146 -23.42 34.66 5.76
CA THR A 146 -24.43 35.67 5.46
C THR A 146 -23.84 37.04 5.76
N GLU A 147 -23.89 37.94 4.76
CA GLU A 147 -23.41 39.30 4.97
C GLU A 147 -24.19 39.95 6.12
N ASP A 148 -23.50 40.83 6.83
CA ASP A 148 -24.04 41.53 8.01
C ASP A 148 -24.56 40.62 9.12
N GLY A 149 -24.28 39.30 9.00
CA GLY A 149 -24.73 38.29 9.96
C GLY A 149 -23.61 37.31 10.32
N THR A 150 -23.68 36.09 9.78
CA THR A 150 -22.71 35.04 10.05
C THR A 150 -21.55 35.16 9.04
N LEU A 151 -20.44 35.71 9.48
CA LEU A 151 -19.31 36.03 8.58
C LEU A 151 -18.27 34.91 8.49
N VAL A 152 -18.41 33.84 9.26
CA VAL A 152 -17.41 32.76 9.30
C VAL A 152 -18.11 31.41 9.10
N ALA A 153 -17.57 30.59 8.21
CA ALA A 153 -17.97 29.20 8.07
C ALA A 153 -16.77 28.29 8.38
N THR A 154 -17.06 27.14 8.96
CA THR A 154 -16.01 26.16 9.31
C THR A 154 -16.47 24.75 9.00
N GLY A 155 -15.49 23.86 8.85
CA GLY A 155 -15.74 22.44 8.70
C GLY A 155 -14.45 21.66 8.87
N LYS A 156 -14.53 20.38 8.48
CA LYS A 156 -13.35 19.50 8.58
C LYS A 156 -13.34 18.54 7.41
N ILE A 157 -12.21 18.44 6.76
CA ILE A 157 -11.89 17.37 5.80
C ILE A 157 -11.08 16.33 6.59
N ASP A 158 -11.51 15.08 6.54
CA ASP A 158 -10.77 13.97 7.15
C ASP A 158 -9.97 13.27 6.08
N VAL A 159 -8.74 12.87 6.41
CA VAL A 159 -7.88 12.06 5.56
C VAL A 159 -7.79 10.66 6.15
N THR A 160 -7.86 9.66 5.30
CA THR A 160 -7.62 8.26 5.64
C THR A 160 -6.55 7.75 4.69
N ASP A 161 -5.50 7.17 5.26
CA ASP A 161 -4.37 6.66 4.50
C ASP A 161 -3.91 5.37 5.16
N ILE A 162 -3.66 4.34 4.36
CA ILE A 162 -3.25 3.04 4.89
C ILE A 162 -1.74 3.03 5.16
N GLY A 163 -0.97 3.80 4.41
CA GLY A 163 0.49 3.87 4.58
C GLY A 163 0.88 4.29 6.00
N THR A 164 1.62 3.44 6.70
CA THR A 164 1.97 3.67 8.11
C THR A 164 3.06 4.70 8.32
N THR A 165 3.76 5.10 7.28
CA THR A 165 4.90 6.04 7.35
C THR A 165 4.60 7.39 6.72
N ASP A 166 3.37 7.61 6.27
CA ASP A 166 3.02 8.79 5.48
C ASP A 166 2.82 10.02 6.36
N THR A 167 3.18 11.16 5.83
CA THR A 167 2.96 12.46 6.46
C THR A 167 2.02 13.26 5.58
N HIS A 168 1.07 13.97 6.16
CA HIS A 168 0.07 14.68 5.38
C HIS A 168 0.38 16.18 5.37
N THR A 169 0.70 16.70 4.18
CA THR A 169 0.91 18.13 3.97
C THR A 169 -0.34 18.71 3.31
N TRP A 170 -0.97 19.67 4.00
CA TRP A 170 -2.22 20.30 3.58
C TRP A 170 -1.94 21.63 2.89
N SER A 171 -2.65 21.89 1.81
CA SER A 171 -2.56 23.17 1.09
C SER A 171 -3.92 23.53 0.50
N VAL A 172 -4.06 24.78 0.07
CA VAL A 172 -5.25 25.25 -0.62
C VAL A 172 -4.82 26.12 -1.82
N ASN A 173 -5.59 26.05 -2.89
CA ASN A 173 -5.30 26.81 -4.09
C ASN A 173 -5.22 28.32 -3.79
N ASP A 174 -4.35 29.03 -4.49
CA ASP A 174 -4.15 30.48 -4.40
C ASP A 174 -3.86 30.98 -2.96
N GLY A 175 -3.34 30.08 -2.11
CA GLY A 175 -3.10 30.41 -0.69
C GLY A 175 -4.37 30.74 0.07
N GLY A 176 -5.53 30.28 -0.42
CA GLY A 176 -6.83 30.53 0.19
C GLY A 176 -7.40 31.91 -0.07
N LYS A 177 -6.86 32.64 -1.04
CA LYS A 177 -7.40 33.98 -1.38
C LYS A 177 -8.62 33.81 -2.29
N GLY A 178 -9.77 34.30 -1.84
CA GLY A 178 -11.00 34.31 -2.60
C GLY A 178 -11.32 35.67 -3.18
N THR A 179 -12.41 35.75 -3.92
CA THR A 179 -12.98 37.00 -4.46
C THR A 179 -13.72 37.76 -3.36
N TYR A 180 -14.42 37.03 -2.52
CA TYR A 180 -15.33 37.58 -1.51
C TYR A 180 -14.85 37.33 -0.09
N GLY A 181 -13.75 36.58 0.09
CA GLY A 181 -13.26 36.29 1.41
C GLY A 181 -11.93 35.54 1.39
N SER A 182 -11.63 34.88 2.48
CA SER A 182 -10.38 34.11 2.60
C SER A 182 -10.65 32.76 3.24
N PHE A 183 -9.91 31.75 2.80
CA PHE A 183 -10.04 30.38 3.26
C PHE A 183 -8.71 29.91 3.83
N SER A 184 -8.76 29.08 4.86
CA SER A 184 -7.57 28.43 5.39
C SER A 184 -7.90 27.00 5.78
N VAL A 185 -6.90 26.13 5.74
CA VAL A 185 -6.98 24.76 6.26
C VAL A 185 -5.76 24.51 7.14
N ASP A 186 -5.95 23.87 8.28
CA ASP A 186 -4.84 23.52 9.17
C ASP A 186 -4.32 22.10 8.88
N ASN A 187 -3.25 21.71 9.56
CA ASN A 187 -2.61 20.41 9.36
C ASN A 187 -3.41 19.22 9.89
N THR A 188 -4.61 19.46 10.42
CA THR A 188 -5.52 18.40 10.86
C THR A 188 -6.81 18.38 10.04
N GLY A 189 -6.85 19.20 8.96
CA GLY A 189 -7.96 19.26 8.02
C GLY A 189 -9.11 20.15 8.44
N ASN A 190 -8.99 20.90 9.58
CA ASN A 190 -10.02 21.89 9.93
C ASN A 190 -9.89 23.09 9.01
N TRP A 191 -11.00 23.48 8.39
CA TRP A 191 -11.00 24.63 7.50
C TRP A 191 -11.89 25.73 8.03
N THR A 192 -11.52 26.97 7.68
CA THR A 192 -12.25 28.18 8.04
C THR A 192 -12.31 29.09 6.82
N TYR A 193 -13.49 29.62 6.56
CA TYR A 193 -13.71 30.67 5.58
C TYR A 193 -14.16 31.93 6.33
N ASN A 194 -13.57 33.08 5.99
CA ASN A 194 -13.90 34.39 6.53
C ASN A 194 -14.37 35.29 5.41
N LEU A 195 -15.62 35.72 5.45
CA LEU A 195 -16.21 36.62 4.47
C LEU A 195 -15.63 38.04 4.62
N ASP A 196 -15.26 38.68 3.51
CA ASP A 196 -14.94 40.11 3.52
C ASP A 196 -16.26 40.89 3.44
N ASN A 197 -16.81 41.19 4.60
CA ASN A 197 -18.09 41.91 4.69
C ASN A 197 -18.03 43.34 4.13
N ALA A 198 -16.82 43.90 3.92
CA ALA A 198 -16.70 45.24 3.31
C ALA A 198 -16.62 45.19 1.78
N ASN A 199 -16.62 44.02 1.19
CA ASN A 199 -16.60 43.83 -0.26
C ASN A 199 -17.89 44.40 -0.88
N LYS A 200 -17.76 45.27 -1.84
CA LYS A 200 -18.89 46.00 -2.43
C LYS A 200 -19.88 45.11 -3.19
N ASP A 201 -19.37 44.01 -3.76
CA ASP A 201 -20.24 43.07 -4.47
C ASP A 201 -21.06 42.24 -3.47
N VAL A 202 -20.44 41.91 -2.35
CA VAL A 202 -21.12 41.21 -1.23
C VAL A 202 -22.22 42.11 -0.67
N GLN A 203 -21.89 43.37 -0.35
CA GLN A 203 -22.84 44.35 0.20
C GLN A 203 -23.93 44.74 -0.83
N GLY A 204 -23.79 44.36 -2.08
CA GLY A 204 -24.81 44.58 -3.11
C GLY A 204 -25.80 43.45 -3.26
N LEU A 205 -25.62 42.34 -2.54
CA LEU A 205 -26.53 41.19 -2.59
C LEU A 205 -27.82 41.51 -1.82
N LYS A 206 -28.93 41.19 -2.45
CA LYS A 206 -30.24 41.34 -1.79
C LYS A 206 -30.63 40.04 -1.08
N SER A 207 -31.58 40.16 -0.18
CA SER A 207 -32.15 38.97 0.49
C SER A 207 -32.60 37.94 -0.55
N GLY A 208 -32.08 36.73 -0.44
CA GLY A 208 -32.35 35.61 -1.32
C GLY A 208 -31.40 35.49 -2.52
N GLU A 209 -30.50 36.47 -2.71
CA GLU A 209 -29.42 36.36 -3.69
C GLU A 209 -28.21 35.72 -3.05
N THR A 210 -27.40 35.01 -3.85
CA THR A 210 -26.21 34.31 -3.32
C THR A 210 -25.03 34.41 -4.28
N PHE A 211 -23.83 34.40 -3.72
CA PHE A 211 -22.61 34.05 -4.42
C PHE A 211 -22.09 32.69 -3.91
N THR A 212 -21.19 32.12 -4.67
CA THR A 212 -20.52 30.88 -4.29
C THR A 212 -19.03 31.00 -4.55
N GLU A 213 -18.22 30.58 -3.59
CA GLU A 213 -16.77 30.42 -3.79
C GLU A 213 -16.40 28.97 -3.58
N THR A 214 -15.42 28.49 -4.34
CA THR A 214 -14.90 27.13 -4.23
C THR A 214 -13.39 27.17 -4.00
N PHE A 215 -12.93 26.44 -3.01
CA PHE A 215 -11.52 26.33 -2.66
C PHE A 215 -11.11 24.86 -2.78
N THR A 216 -10.04 24.59 -3.53
CA THR A 216 -9.53 23.23 -3.68
C THR A 216 -8.49 22.97 -2.59
N VAL A 217 -8.85 22.09 -1.65
CA VAL A 217 -7.94 21.62 -0.59
C VAL A 217 -7.19 20.42 -1.14
N THR A 218 -5.88 20.41 -1.00
CA THR A 218 -5.00 19.35 -1.48
C THR A 218 -4.20 18.77 -0.31
N VAL A 219 -4.08 17.45 -0.31
CA VAL A 219 -3.24 16.68 0.63
C VAL A 219 -2.20 15.92 -0.18
N ASP A 220 -0.95 16.03 0.25
CA ASP A 220 0.20 15.31 -0.29
C ASP A 220 0.72 14.41 0.83
N ASP A 221 0.84 13.10 0.58
CA ASP A 221 1.27 12.11 1.58
C ASP A 221 2.81 12.07 1.75
N GLY A 222 3.53 12.79 0.89
CA GLY A 222 4.99 12.82 0.94
C GLY A 222 5.67 11.67 0.20
N ASN A 223 4.89 10.74 -0.36
CA ASN A 223 5.42 9.55 -1.04
C ASN A 223 4.90 9.42 -2.47
N GLY A 224 4.22 10.47 -2.97
CA GLY A 224 3.74 10.53 -4.36
C GLY A 224 2.22 10.49 -4.50
N GLY A 225 1.48 10.26 -3.43
CA GLY A 225 0.02 10.32 -3.44
C GLY A 225 -0.47 11.74 -3.17
N VAL A 226 -1.12 12.34 -4.16
CA VAL A 226 -1.67 13.70 -4.04
C VAL A 226 -3.16 13.63 -4.37
N VAL A 227 -4.00 14.09 -3.44
CA VAL A 227 -5.45 14.10 -3.61
C VAL A 227 -6.02 15.47 -3.29
N SER A 228 -7.15 15.80 -3.92
CA SER A 228 -7.80 17.09 -3.72
C SER A 228 -9.29 16.93 -3.48
N LYS A 229 -9.86 17.90 -2.76
CA LYS A 229 -11.29 17.96 -2.49
C LYS A 229 -11.72 19.43 -2.51
N ASP A 230 -12.77 19.72 -3.26
CA ASP A 230 -13.32 21.08 -3.33
C ASP A 230 -14.22 21.33 -2.12
N VAL A 231 -14.03 22.50 -1.50
CA VAL A 231 -14.91 23.05 -0.46
C VAL A 231 -15.67 24.23 -1.05
N THR A 232 -16.99 24.17 -1.00
CA THR A 232 -17.86 25.19 -1.55
C THR A 232 -18.52 26.00 -0.44
N VAL A 233 -18.39 27.33 -0.50
CA VAL A 233 -19.00 28.25 0.46
C VAL A 233 -20.06 29.09 -0.24
N THR A 234 -21.29 29.05 0.27
CA THR A 234 -22.39 29.89 -0.19
C THR A 234 -22.41 31.18 0.65
N ILE A 235 -22.46 32.31 -0.03
CA ILE A 235 -22.55 33.65 0.57
C ILE A 235 -23.98 34.14 0.33
N ASN A 236 -24.71 34.37 1.39
CA ASN A 236 -26.11 34.81 1.33
C ASN A 236 -26.20 36.33 1.54
N GLY A 237 -26.99 36.98 0.71
CA GLY A 237 -27.26 38.39 0.85
C GLY A 237 -28.37 38.70 1.86
N THR A 238 -28.39 39.95 2.33
CA THR A 238 -29.46 40.50 3.16
C THR A 238 -29.94 41.81 2.53
N ASP A 239 -31.04 42.35 3.01
CA ASP A 239 -31.51 43.68 2.56
C ASP A 239 -30.87 44.80 3.39
N ASP A 240 -30.09 45.62 2.76
CA ASP A 240 -29.49 46.82 3.41
C ASP A 240 -30.50 47.95 3.49
N GLY A 241 -30.49 48.59 4.63
CA GLY A 241 -31.31 49.79 4.85
C GLY A 241 -30.82 50.99 4.01
N ALA A 242 -31.77 51.74 3.46
CA ALA A 242 -31.44 52.95 2.70
C ALA A 242 -30.73 53.97 3.58
N VAL A 243 -29.61 54.55 3.12
CA VAL A 243 -28.84 55.60 3.79
C VAL A 243 -29.12 56.94 3.11
N ILE A 244 -29.60 57.94 3.89
CA ILE A 244 -29.87 59.31 3.40
C ILE A 244 -28.66 60.19 3.66
N UNK A 245 -27.92 60.55 2.79
CA UNK A 245 -27.08 61.20 2.99
C UNK A 245 -27.50 62.39 2.91
N LEU A 246 -27.61 63.14 3.85
CA LEU A 246 -27.90 64.57 3.95
C LEU A 246 -26.71 65.38 3.45
N ARG A 247 -26.86 66.00 2.32
CA ARG A 247 -25.90 67.01 1.87
C ARG A 247 -26.14 68.30 2.57
N ALA A 248 -25.13 68.86 3.19
CA ALA A 248 -25.21 70.22 3.71
C ALA A 248 -25.39 71.20 2.57
N VAL A 249 -26.50 71.87 2.54
CA VAL A 249 -26.71 72.96 1.59
C VAL A 249 -26.07 74.21 2.18
N SER A 250 -25.01 74.71 1.55
CA SER A 250 -24.42 75.97 1.95
C SER A 250 -25.37 77.10 1.49
N VAL A 251 -25.92 77.81 2.47
CA VAL A 251 -26.68 79.02 2.18
C VAL A 251 -25.68 80.14 1.97
N PRO A 252 -25.68 80.80 0.81
CA PRO A 252 -24.75 81.92 0.60
C PRO A 252 -25.08 83.04 1.58
N PRO A 253 -24.09 83.83 2.01
CA PRO A 253 -24.34 84.94 2.90
C PRO A 253 -25.24 85.97 2.24
N VAL A 254 -26.23 86.46 3.02
CA VAL A 254 -27.09 87.55 2.52
C VAL A 254 -26.26 88.82 2.59
N SER A 255 -26.01 89.47 1.47
CA SER A 255 -25.31 90.75 1.45
C SER A 255 -26.27 91.80 1.97
N ALA A 256 -25.79 92.66 2.93
CA ALA A 256 -26.50 93.78 3.51
C ALA A 256 -26.51 94.98 2.50
#